data_145755777edd39e1ae0d23c339957cb3
#
_entry.id   145755777edd39e1ae0d23c339957cb3
#
_cell.length_a   1.000
_cell.length_b   1.000
_cell.length_c   1.000
_cell.angle_alpha   90.00
_cell.angle_beta   90.00
_cell.angle_gamma   90.00
#
_symmetry.space_group_name_H-M   'P 1'
#
loop_
_entity.id
_entity.type
_entity.pdbx_description
1 polymer ?
#
loop_
_entity_poly.entity_id
_entity_poly.type
_entity_poly.pdbx_seq_one_letter_code
_entity_poly.pdbx_strand_id
1 'polypeptide(L)'
;MTTDSSPAVATAAKPGRYLTFRLGRESYGLPVLGVREIIRLCPITPVPRMPEYIKGVINLRGKVIPILDLRAKFQLSTGSYGDRACIIVVQVGAPPATVMLMGAIVDAVEEVVQLGEKELE
;
A
#
# COMPACT_ATOMS: atom_id res chain seq x y z
N MET A 1 4.45 -16.17 5.44
CA MET A 1 4.11 -15.65 5.24
C MET A 1 3.67 -15.45 4.96
N THR A 2 3.77 -15.28 4.90
CA THR A 2 3.40 -14.88 4.66
C THR A 2 2.84 -14.49 4.19
N THR A 3 2.74 -14.49 4.02
CA THR A 3 2.29 -14.00 3.64
C THR A 3 1.59 -13.63 3.24
N ASP A 4 1.43 -13.77 3.31
CA ASP A 4 0.81 -13.33 2.87
C ASP A 4 0.48 -12.46 2.43
N SER A 5 0.52 -12.12 2.35
CA SER A 5 0.33 -11.13 1.99
C SER A 5 0.50 -10.74 0.81
N SER A 6 0.89 -11.13 0.34
CA SER A 6 1.13 -10.74 -0.75
C SER A 6 0.10 -10.77 -1.56
N PRO A 7 0.13 -10.14 -2.06
CA PRO A 7 -0.81 -9.75 -2.67
C PRO A 7 -1.41 -10.52 -3.59
N ALA A 8 -0.94 -10.78 -3.53
CA ALA A 8 -1.40 -11.26 -4.16
C ALA A 8 -2.15 -12.06 -4.21
N VAL A 9 -2.07 -12.25 -3.73
CA VAL A 9 -2.67 -12.65 -3.67
C VAL A 9 -3.60 -12.81 -4.67
N ALA A 10 -3.37 -12.82 -5.84
CA ALA A 10 -4.30 -12.94 -6.89
C ALA A 10 -5.13 -14.18 -6.81
N THR A 11 -4.55 -15.25 -6.33
CA THR A 11 -5.30 -16.50 -6.24
C THR A 11 -6.43 -16.45 -5.24
N ALA A 12 -6.31 -15.56 -4.25
CA ALA A 12 -7.36 -15.40 -3.25
C ALA A 12 -8.22 -14.19 -3.51
N ALA A 13 -7.93 -13.43 -4.55
CA ALA A 13 -8.62 -12.18 -4.81
C ALA A 13 -10.04 -12.45 -5.30
N LYS A 14 -10.93 -11.55 -4.92
CA LYS A 14 -12.31 -11.58 -5.38
C LYS A 14 -12.44 -10.78 -6.66
N PRO A 15 -13.43 -11.11 -7.49
CA PRO A 15 -13.70 -10.26 -8.64
C PRO A 15 -13.97 -8.83 -8.21
N GLY A 16 -13.55 -7.87 -9.01
CA GLY A 16 -13.78 -6.47 -8.70
C GLY A 16 -12.72 -5.59 -9.31
N ARG A 17 -12.67 -4.37 -8.81
CA ARG A 17 -11.74 -3.36 -9.30
C ARG A 17 -10.53 -3.28 -8.38
N TYR A 18 -9.37 -3.23 -8.98
CA TYR A 18 -8.10 -3.19 -8.26
C TYR A 18 -7.25 -2.05 -8.76
N LEU A 19 -6.60 -1.38 -7.83
CA LEU A 19 -5.58 -0.39 -8.14
C LEU A 19 -4.25 -1.11 -8.23
N THR A 20 -3.58 -1.02 -9.36
CA THR A 20 -2.27 -1.66 -9.49
C THR A 20 -1.17 -0.64 -9.25
N PHE A 21 -0.10 -1.11 -8.63
CA PHE A 21 1.05 -0.28 -8.31
C PHE A 21 2.31 -1.10 -8.42
N ARG A 22 3.43 -0.43 -8.54
CA ARG A 22 4.70 -1.10 -8.71
C ARG A 22 5.58 -0.97 -7.47
N LEU A 23 6.23 -2.08 -7.13
CA LEU A 23 7.28 -2.11 -6.12
C LEU A 23 8.48 -2.81 -6.76
N GLY A 24 9.57 -2.05 -6.94
CA GLY A 24 10.71 -2.59 -7.64
C GLY A 24 10.32 -2.99 -9.05
N ARG A 25 10.47 -4.25 -9.37
CA ARG A 25 10.15 -4.74 -10.70
C ARG A 25 8.80 -5.44 -10.80
N GLU A 26 8.08 -5.50 -9.69
CA GLU A 26 6.84 -6.26 -9.63
C GLU A 26 5.65 -5.34 -9.55
N SER A 27 4.53 -5.81 -10.09
CA SER A 27 3.26 -5.10 -9.96
C SER A 27 2.37 -5.86 -9.01
N TYR A 28 1.64 -5.11 -8.20
CA TYR A 28 0.74 -5.66 -7.18
C TYR A 28 -0.60 -4.96 -7.30
N GLY A 29 -1.62 -5.52 -6.68
CA GLY A 29 -2.94 -4.93 -6.73
C GLY A 29 -3.57 -4.79 -5.36
N LEU A 30 -4.32 -3.72 -5.19
CA LEU A 30 -5.12 -3.48 -3.99
C LEU A 30 -6.58 -3.31 -4.39
N PRO A 31 -7.52 -3.89 -3.64
CA PRO A 31 -8.94 -3.61 -3.91
C PRO A 31 -9.20 -2.12 -3.81
N VAL A 32 -9.86 -1.58 -4.82
CA VAL A 32 -10.12 -0.13 -4.88
C VAL A 32 -10.92 0.34 -3.68
N LEU A 33 -11.80 -0.50 -3.15
CA LEU A 33 -12.63 -0.11 -2.01
C LEU A 33 -11.82 0.20 -0.76
N GLY A 34 -10.61 -0.35 -0.65
CA GLY A 34 -9.75 -0.07 0.48
C GLY A 34 -8.92 1.19 0.33
N VAL A 35 -8.88 1.77 -0.86
CA VAL A 35 -8.05 2.94 -1.13
C VAL A 35 -8.83 4.19 -0.80
N ARG A 36 -8.26 5.03 0.07
CA ARG A 36 -8.90 6.29 0.44
C ARG A 36 -8.42 7.44 -0.41
N GLU A 37 -7.13 7.51 -0.65
CA GLU A 37 -6.59 8.52 -1.55
C GLU A 37 -5.14 8.18 -1.88
N ILE A 38 -4.62 8.85 -2.88
CA ILE A 38 -3.24 8.71 -3.31
C ILE A 38 -2.63 10.09 -3.23
N ILE A 39 -1.51 10.21 -2.50
CA ILE A 39 -0.86 11.50 -2.32
C ILE A 39 0.57 11.39 -2.79
N ARG A 40 1.16 12.54 -3.08
CA ARG A 40 2.56 12.60 -3.45
C ARG A 40 3.43 12.20 -2.27
N LEU A 41 4.59 11.65 -2.58
CA LEU A 41 5.58 11.37 -1.55
C LEU A 41 5.96 12.68 -0.90
N CYS A 42 5.85 12.73 0.43
CA CYS A 42 6.10 13.93 1.20
C CYS A 42 7.02 13.57 2.37
N PRO A 43 7.57 14.59 3.06
CA PRO A 43 8.41 14.29 4.21
C PRO A 43 7.68 13.46 5.24
N ILE A 44 8.38 12.47 5.77
CA ILE A 44 7.83 11.54 6.75
C ILE A 44 8.62 11.72 8.04
N THR A 45 7.91 11.86 9.14
CA THR A 45 8.55 12.02 10.44
C THR A 45 8.87 10.66 11.02
N PRO A 46 10.15 10.32 11.23
CA PRO A 46 10.50 9.03 11.79
C PRO A 46 9.99 8.88 13.21
N VAL A 47 9.65 7.65 13.57
CA VAL A 47 9.24 7.33 14.93
C VAL A 47 10.24 6.31 15.49
N PRO A 48 10.86 6.57 16.64
CA PRO A 48 11.86 5.65 17.18
C PRO A 48 11.23 4.33 17.60
N ARG A 49 12.06 3.29 17.59
CA ARG A 49 11.70 1.97 18.09
C ARG A 49 10.59 1.27 17.32
N MET A 50 10.46 1.59 16.04
CA MET A 50 9.51 0.91 15.19
C MET A 50 10.24 -0.07 14.28
N PRO A 51 9.55 -1.11 13.80
CA PRO A 51 10.16 -2.00 12.82
C PRO A 51 10.64 -1.24 11.59
N GLU A 52 11.60 -1.80 10.89
CA GLU A 52 12.17 -1.16 9.72
C GLU A 52 11.15 -0.79 8.66
N TYR A 53 10.10 -1.60 8.52
CA TYR A 53 9.11 -1.34 7.48
C TYR A 53 8.16 -0.19 7.85
N ILE A 54 8.20 0.30 9.08
CA ILE A 54 7.46 1.52 9.45
C ILE A 54 8.40 2.69 9.25
N LYS A 55 8.15 3.45 8.19
CA LYS A 55 8.99 4.59 7.85
C LYS A 55 8.82 5.73 8.83
N GLY A 56 7.63 5.90 9.36
CA GLY A 56 7.30 6.97 10.25
C GLY A 56 5.84 7.34 10.13
N VAL A 57 5.54 8.61 10.33
CA VAL A 57 4.16 9.09 10.26
C VAL A 57 4.11 10.37 9.46
N ILE A 58 2.93 10.67 8.93
CA ILE A 58 2.65 11.98 8.34
C ILE A 58 1.39 12.54 8.99
N ASN A 59 1.24 13.85 8.89
CA ASN A 59 0.02 14.51 9.32
C ASN A 59 -0.79 14.82 8.07
N LEU A 60 -1.93 14.17 7.94
CA LEU A 60 -2.80 14.36 6.80
C LEU A 60 -4.10 14.96 7.28
N ARG A 61 -4.23 16.27 7.06
CA ARG A 61 -5.43 17.02 7.46
C ARG A 61 -5.78 16.80 8.94
N GLY A 62 -4.77 16.88 9.79
CA GLY A 62 -4.96 16.75 11.22
C GLY A 62 -4.95 15.34 11.76
N LYS A 63 -4.82 14.34 10.91
CA LYS A 63 -4.72 12.96 11.35
C LYS A 63 -3.30 12.46 11.19
N VAL A 64 -2.80 11.78 12.21
CA VAL A 64 -1.47 11.17 12.16
C VAL A 64 -1.62 9.78 11.56
N ILE A 65 -0.94 9.55 10.46
CA ILE A 65 -1.08 8.32 9.69
C ILE A 65 0.27 7.62 9.63
N PRO A 66 0.36 6.35 10.08
CA PRO A 66 1.60 5.60 9.94
C PRO A 66 1.87 5.27 8.46
N ILE A 67 3.14 5.31 8.10
CA ILE A 67 3.57 5.09 6.72
C ILE A 67 4.44 3.86 6.67
N LEU A 68 4.04 2.91 5.84
CA LEU A 68 4.78 1.68 5.63
C LEU A 68 5.67 1.81 4.41
N ASP A 69 6.85 1.25 4.51
CA ASP A 69 7.73 1.08 3.35
C ASP A 69 7.60 -0.38 2.92
N LEU A 70 6.81 -0.62 1.90
CA LEU A 70 6.56 -1.98 1.45
C LEU A 70 7.80 -2.65 0.89
N ARG A 71 8.74 -1.85 0.34
CA ARG A 71 9.99 -2.43 -0.13
C ARG A 71 10.77 -3.04 1.03
N ALA A 72 10.81 -2.34 2.16
CA ALA A 72 11.46 -2.88 3.34
C ALA A 72 10.69 -4.07 3.90
N LYS A 73 9.37 -3.98 3.90
CA LYS A 73 8.52 -5.06 4.42
C LYS A 73 8.72 -6.36 3.63
N PHE A 74 8.87 -6.26 2.32
CA PHE A 74 9.03 -7.41 1.46
C PHE A 74 10.50 -7.73 1.18
N GLN A 75 11.40 -7.02 1.86
CA GLN A 75 12.85 -7.23 1.73
C GLN A 75 13.33 -7.03 0.30
N LEU A 76 12.76 -6.04 -0.36
CA LEU A 76 13.18 -5.67 -1.70
C LEU A 76 14.30 -4.64 -1.62
N SER A 77 14.93 -4.39 -2.77
CA SER A 77 15.97 -3.38 -2.87
C SER A 77 15.48 -2.04 -2.35
N THR A 78 16.32 -1.34 -1.59
CA THR A 78 15.92 -0.10 -0.94
C THR A 78 16.61 1.12 -1.49
N GLY A 79 16.82 1.19 -2.80
CA GLY A 79 17.32 2.42 -3.40
C GLY A 79 16.35 3.58 -3.16
N SER A 80 16.77 4.77 -3.57
CA SER A 80 15.90 5.93 -3.42
C SER A 80 14.67 5.78 -4.32
N TYR A 81 13.61 6.50 -3.94
CA TYR A 81 12.38 6.49 -4.72
C TYR A 81 12.49 7.46 -5.88
N GLY A 82 11.89 7.09 -7.00
CA GLY A 82 11.90 7.93 -8.18
C GLY A 82 10.79 8.98 -8.15
N ASP A 83 10.66 9.68 -9.26
CA ASP A 83 9.72 10.80 -9.37
C ASP A 83 8.26 10.38 -9.30
N ARG A 84 7.98 9.13 -9.59
CA ARG A 84 6.60 8.63 -9.59
C ARG A 84 6.18 8.05 -8.25
N ALA A 85 7.07 8.02 -7.29
CA ALA A 85 6.75 7.45 -5.98
C ALA A 85 5.65 8.25 -5.33
N CYS A 86 4.77 7.54 -4.65
CA CYS A 86 3.66 8.17 -3.98
C CYS A 86 3.24 7.32 -2.79
N ILE A 87 2.28 7.83 -2.04
CA ILE A 87 1.75 7.12 -0.87
C ILE A 87 0.30 6.79 -1.16
N ILE A 88 -0.05 5.52 -1.05
CA ILE A 88 -1.44 5.09 -1.16
C ILE A 88 -1.98 5.01 0.27
N VAL A 89 -2.99 5.84 0.56
CA VAL A 89 -3.62 5.82 1.88
C VAL A 89 -4.76 4.83 1.83
N VAL A 90 -4.71 3.84 2.70
CA VAL A 90 -5.69 2.76 2.73
C VAL A 90 -6.38 2.71 4.07
N GLN A 91 -7.59 2.20 4.06
CA GLN A 91 -8.35 1.96 5.27
C GLN A 91 -8.13 0.52 5.72
N VAL A 92 -7.79 0.36 6.98
CA VAL A 92 -7.56 -0.94 7.57
C VAL A 92 -8.65 -1.16 8.61
N GLY A 93 -9.31 -2.32 8.53
CA GLY A 93 -10.39 -2.64 9.44
C GLY A 93 -11.73 -2.22 8.88
N ALA A 94 -12.79 -2.65 9.55
CA ALA A 94 -14.15 -2.32 9.17
C ALA A 94 -15.02 -2.33 10.44
N PRO A 95 -16.05 -1.48 10.49
CA PRO A 95 -16.95 -1.50 11.64
C PRO A 95 -17.56 -2.88 11.86
N PRO A 96 -17.83 -3.28 13.09
CA PRO A 96 -17.69 -2.49 14.33
C PRO A 96 -16.27 -2.45 14.89
N ALA A 97 -15.30 -3.11 14.24
CA ALA A 97 -13.94 -3.05 14.70
C ALA A 97 -13.35 -1.66 14.44
N THR A 98 -12.22 -1.38 15.07
CA THR A 98 -11.55 -0.11 14.89
C THR A 98 -11.10 0.05 13.45
N VAL A 99 -11.41 1.21 12.88
CA VAL A 99 -11.02 1.56 11.53
C VAL A 99 -9.86 2.53 11.62
N MET A 100 -8.78 2.28 10.89
CA MET A 100 -7.64 3.20 10.88
C MET A 100 -7.13 3.36 9.47
N LEU A 101 -6.41 4.45 9.26
CA LEU A 101 -5.79 4.73 7.98
C LEU A 101 -4.31 4.44 8.08
N MET A 102 -3.76 3.92 7.01
CA MET A 102 -2.32 3.68 6.89
C MET A 102 -1.89 4.09 5.51
N GLY A 103 -0.65 4.50 5.37
CA GLY A 103 -0.11 4.82 4.06
C GLY A 103 0.94 3.81 3.68
N ALA A 104 1.04 3.52 2.40
CA ALA A 104 2.08 2.65 1.88
C ALA A 104 2.82 3.37 0.77
N ILE A 105 4.14 3.43 0.88
CA ILE A 105 4.96 4.04 -0.16
C ILE A 105 5.12 3.03 -1.29
N VAL A 106 4.83 3.45 -2.51
CA VAL A 106 5.01 2.61 -3.69
C VAL A 106 5.84 3.35 -4.72
N ASP A 107 6.44 2.61 -5.63
CA ASP A 107 7.30 3.21 -6.65
C ASP A 107 6.48 3.96 -7.70
N ALA A 108 5.30 3.47 -7.99
CA ALA A 108 4.39 4.13 -8.93
C ALA A 108 3.01 3.50 -8.83
N VAL A 109 2.00 4.31 -9.05
CA VAL A 109 0.64 3.81 -9.25
C VAL A 109 0.46 3.62 -10.74
N GLU A 110 -0.11 2.51 -11.15
CA GLU A 110 -0.24 2.20 -12.56
C GLU A 110 -1.64 2.47 -13.08
N GLU A 111 -2.62 1.67 -12.68
CA GLU A 111 -3.95 1.82 -13.24
C GLU A 111 -4.96 1.10 -12.37
N VAL A 112 -6.24 1.33 -12.67
CA VAL A 112 -7.32 0.56 -12.07
C VAL A 112 -7.76 -0.47 -13.10
N VAL A 113 -7.80 -1.72 -12.68
CA VAL A 113 -8.20 -2.81 -13.56
C VAL A 113 -9.44 -3.48 -13.00
N GLN A 114 -10.24 -4.02 -13.90
CA GLN A 114 -11.42 -4.77 -13.53
C GLN A 114 -11.09 -6.24 -13.73
N LEU A 115 -11.20 -7.03 -12.66
CA LEU A 115 -10.96 -8.46 -12.73
C LEU A 115 -12.28 -9.20 -12.53
N GLY A 116 -12.60 -10.07 -13.46
CA GLY A 116 -13.74 -10.94 -13.34
C GLY A 116 -13.28 -12.31 -12.88
N GLU A 117 -14.22 -13.21 -12.68
CA GLU A 117 -13.87 -14.55 -12.22
C GLU A 117 -12.92 -15.25 -13.18
N LYS A 118 -13.10 -15.03 -14.47
CA LYS A 118 -12.26 -15.68 -15.46
C LYS A 118 -10.82 -15.24 -15.36
N GLU A 119 -10.60 -13.95 -15.11
CA GLU A 119 -9.24 -13.43 -15.01
C GLU A 119 -8.54 -13.89 -13.75
N LEU A 120 -9.30 -14.29 -12.76
CA LEU A 120 -8.72 -14.69 -11.48
C LEU A 120 -8.41 -16.17 -11.43
N GLU A 121 -8.83 -16.92 -12.42
CA GLU A 121 -8.48 -18.32 -12.53
C GLU A 121 -7.07 -18.47 -13.04
#